data_6231d5dc0c39cb2e699bf988a62dd1a3
#
_entry.id   6231d5dc0c39cb2e699bf988a62dd1a3
#
_cell.length_a   1.000
_cell.length_b   1.000
_cell.length_c   1.000
_cell.angle_alpha   90.00
_cell.angle_beta   90.00
_cell.angle_gamma   90.00
#
_symmetry.space_group_name_H-M   'P 1'
#
loop_
_entity.id
_entity.type
_entity.pdbx_description
1 polymer ?
#
loop_
_entity_poly.entity_id
_entity_poly.type
_entity_poly.pdbx_seq_one_letter_code
_entity_poly.pdbx_strand_id
1 'polypeptide(L)'
;GDWYMFRHLFELVEIAKREGVVVRTVVPAKAYSAGSMLAITGTPGHRYIGKGAEHLVHYGYISTGESTPMQTTRTGEWKDSAWKQIVKHYNDYCNIPDLTEHLKDDWFIIPAAKCKTWGLADQYVDKLEF
;
A
#
# COMPACT_ATOMS: atom_id res chain seq x y z
N GLY A 1 -7.07 -5.15 -5.41
CA GLY A 1 -7.74 -3.91 -5.79
C GLY A 1 -7.46 -3.49 -7.23
N ASP A 2 -8.12 -2.45 -7.64
CA ASP A 2 -7.95 -1.90 -8.98
C ASP A 2 -6.74 -0.96 -9.01
N TRP A 3 -5.75 -1.27 -9.85
CA TRP A 3 -4.52 -0.48 -9.97
C TRP A 3 -4.78 0.95 -10.45
N TYR A 4 -5.67 1.12 -11.41
CA TYR A 4 -5.99 2.45 -11.95
C TYR A 4 -6.75 3.29 -10.93
N MET A 5 -7.68 2.69 -10.21
CA MET A 5 -8.39 3.37 -9.12
C MET A 5 -7.42 3.77 -8.00
N PHE A 6 -6.49 2.89 -7.63
CA PHE A 6 -5.44 3.22 -6.68
C PHE A 6 -4.64 4.44 -7.14
N ARG A 7 -4.17 4.43 -8.39
CA ARG A 7 -3.38 5.54 -8.93
C ARG A 7 -4.16 6.85 -8.90
N HIS A 8 -5.43 6.80 -9.26
CA HIS A 8 -6.30 7.98 -9.23
C HIS A 8 -6.44 8.55 -7.82
N LEU A 9 -6.77 7.69 -6.85
CA LEU A 9 -6.92 8.10 -5.45
C LEU A 9 -5.60 8.59 -4.86
N PHE A 10 -4.51 7.92 -5.17
CA PHE A 10 -3.17 8.33 -4.75
C PHE A 10 -2.85 9.76 -5.21
N GLU A 11 -3.09 10.06 -6.47
CA GLU A 11 -2.83 11.41 -6.99
C GLU A 11 -3.71 12.46 -6.30
N LEU A 12 -4.97 12.14 -6.01
CA LEU A 12 -5.85 13.05 -5.25
C LEU A 12 -5.32 13.31 -3.85
N VAL A 13 -4.82 12.30 -3.16
CA VAL A 13 -4.21 12.45 -1.83
C VAL A 13 -2.97 13.35 -1.90
N GLU A 14 -2.11 13.12 -2.88
CA GLU A 14 -0.90 13.91 -3.05
C GLU A 14 -1.21 15.38 -3.37
N ILE A 15 -2.21 15.63 -4.22
CA ILE A 15 -2.68 17.00 -4.51
C ILE A 15 -3.20 17.66 -3.22
N ALA A 16 -4.03 16.96 -2.45
CA ALA A 16 -4.58 17.51 -1.20
C ALA A 16 -3.46 17.88 -0.22
N LYS A 17 -2.46 17.01 -0.04
CA LYS A 17 -1.32 17.30 0.84
C LYS A 17 -0.50 18.50 0.36
N ARG A 18 -0.27 18.63 -0.94
CA ARG A 18 0.44 19.79 -1.51
C ARG A 18 -0.34 21.10 -1.29
N GLU A 19 -1.66 21.03 -1.24
CA GLU A 19 -2.51 22.18 -0.94
C GLU A 19 -2.62 22.47 0.56
N GLY A 20 -1.87 21.76 1.40
CA GLY A 20 -1.87 21.96 2.85
C GLY A 20 -3.00 21.26 3.59
N VAL A 21 -3.74 20.38 2.92
CA VAL A 21 -4.81 19.60 3.56
C VAL A 21 -4.21 18.44 4.34
N VAL A 22 -4.65 18.29 5.59
CA VAL A 22 -4.29 17.13 6.40
C VAL A 22 -5.16 15.95 5.97
N VAL A 23 -4.52 14.91 5.47
CA VAL A 23 -5.21 13.68 5.07
C VAL A 23 -5.01 12.63 6.16
N ARG A 24 -6.08 12.25 6.82
CA ARG A 24 -6.07 11.21 7.83
C ARG A 24 -6.41 9.88 7.20
N THR A 25 -5.63 8.86 7.51
CA THR A 25 -5.95 7.48 7.12
C THR A 25 -6.16 6.65 8.36
N VAL A 26 -7.12 5.74 8.31
CA VAL A 26 -7.47 4.88 9.44
C VAL A 26 -7.61 3.44 8.94
N VAL A 27 -6.90 2.54 9.59
CA VAL A 27 -7.01 1.10 9.35
C VAL A 27 -7.59 0.46 10.61
N PRO A 28 -8.91 0.29 10.71
CA PRO A 28 -9.53 -0.26 11.92
C PRO A 28 -9.28 -1.75 12.09
N ALA A 29 -9.18 -2.51 11.00
CA ALA A 29 -9.00 -3.96 11.02
C ALA A 29 -7.98 -4.45 9.99
N LYS A 30 -8.19 -4.16 8.72
CA LYS A 30 -7.36 -4.69 7.64
C LYS A 30 -7.16 -3.66 6.53
N ALA A 31 -5.93 -3.56 6.05
CA ALA A 31 -5.62 -2.80 4.84
C ALA A 31 -4.78 -3.71 3.93
N TYR A 32 -5.39 -4.21 2.87
CA TYR A 32 -4.77 -5.19 1.99
C TYR A 32 -4.51 -4.61 0.61
N SER A 33 -3.32 -4.90 0.07
CA SER A 33 -2.97 -4.57 -1.32
C SER A 33 -3.09 -3.05 -1.57
N ALA A 34 -3.92 -2.62 -2.51
CA ALA A 34 -4.17 -1.20 -2.81
C ALA A 34 -4.63 -0.41 -1.58
N GLY A 35 -5.44 -1.02 -0.71
CA GLY A 35 -5.87 -0.41 0.54
C GLY A 35 -4.68 -0.11 1.47
N SER A 36 -3.73 -1.03 1.57
CA SER A 36 -2.48 -0.83 2.31
C SER A 36 -1.66 0.32 1.70
N MET A 37 -1.53 0.33 0.38
CA MET A 37 -0.77 1.36 -0.33
C MET A 37 -1.37 2.75 -0.15
N LEU A 38 -2.70 2.86 -0.10
CA LEU A 38 -3.37 4.13 0.16
C LEU A 38 -3.24 4.56 1.62
N ALA A 39 -3.39 3.64 2.56
CA ALA A 39 -3.34 3.95 3.98
C ALA A 39 -2.03 4.60 4.40
N ILE A 40 -0.91 4.20 3.80
CA ILE A 40 0.41 4.77 4.14
C ILE A 40 0.65 6.17 3.56
N THR A 41 -0.21 6.64 2.65
CA THR A 41 -0.05 7.95 1.99
C THR A 41 -0.62 9.12 2.78
N GLY A 42 -1.29 8.88 3.88
CA GLY A 42 -1.81 9.94 4.74
C GLY A 42 -0.72 10.91 5.20
N THR A 43 -1.14 12.07 5.68
CA THR A 43 -0.21 13.06 6.21
C THR A 43 0.60 12.46 7.35
N PRO A 44 1.93 12.59 7.36
CA PRO A 44 2.76 12.09 8.45
C PRO A 44 2.26 12.58 9.82
N GLY A 45 2.17 11.68 10.78
CA GLY A 45 1.56 11.91 12.09
C GLY A 45 0.06 11.64 12.15
N HIS A 46 -0.59 11.47 11.00
CA HIS A 46 -2.05 11.31 10.89
C HIS A 46 -2.48 10.00 10.24
N ARG A 47 -1.62 9.00 10.32
CA ARG A 47 -1.92 7.64 9.84
C ARG A 47 -2.20 6.76 11.04
N TYR A 48 -3.44 6.31 11.18
CA TYR A 48 -3.95 5.62 12.37
C TYR A 48 -4.20 4.15 12.10
N ILE A 49 -3.95 3.31 13.10
CA ILE A 49 -4.16 1.87 12.99
C ILE A 49 -4.77 1.31 14.29
N GLY A 50 -5.75 0.43 14.18
CA GLY A 50 -6.28 -0.31 15.32
C GLY A 50 -5.25 -1.28 15.88
N LYS A 51 -5.27 -1.53 17.19
CA LYS A 51 -4.27 -2.39 17.85
C LYS A 51 -4.28 -3.84 17.34
N GLY A 52 -5.42 -4.32 16.90
CA GLY A 52 -5.56 -5.65 16.31
C GLY A 52 -5.58 -5.65 14.78
N ALA A 53 -5.28 -4.52 14.17
CA ALA A 53 -5.30 -4.38 12.72
C ALA A 53 -4.00 -4.87 12.06
N GLU A 54 -4.05 -5.02 10.75
CA GLU A 54 -2.91 -5.48 9.96
C GLU A 54 -2.90 -4.90 8.56
N HIS A 55 -1.71 -4.80 7.98
CA HIS A 55 -1.51 -4.54 6.57
C HIS A 55 -1.14 -5.84 5.87
N LEU A 56 -1.54 -5.98 4.62
CA LEU A 56 -1.05 -7.04 3.74
C LEU A 56 -0.43 -6.41 2.51
N VAL A 57 0.84 -6.73 2.31
CA VAL A 57 1.62 -6.26 1.17
C VAL A 57 1.83 -7.42 0.20
N HIS A 58 1.53 -7.21 -1.05
CA HIS A 58 1.84 -8.14 -2.13
C HIS A 58 1.90 -7.36 -3.44
N TYR A 59 2.54 -7.91 -4.44
CA TYR A 59 2.57 -7.22 -5.72
C TYR A 59 1.43 -7.62 -6.66
N GLY A 60 0.51 -8.43 -6.17
CA GLY A 60 -0.71 -8.76 -6.86
C GLY A 60 -0.56 -9.84 -7.93
N TYR A 61 -1.65 -10.06 -8.64
CA TYR A 61 -1.68 -10.97 -9.78
C TYR A 61 -2.50 -10.35 -10.90
N ILE A 62 -2.27 -10.85 -12.12
CA ILE A 62 -3.05 -10.47 -13.28
C ILE A 62 -3.68 -11.74 -13.83
N SER A 63 -5.00 -11.69 -14.01
CA SER A 63 -5.71 -12.73 -14.72
C SER A 63 -5.50 -12.49 -16.21
N THR A 64 -4.80 -13.38 -16.88
CA THR A 64 -4.47 -13.21 -18.30
C THR A 64 -5.43 -13.93 -19.23
N GLY A 65 -6.15 -14.96 -18.75
CA GLY A 65 -7.00 -15.80 -19.62
C GLY A 65 -6.23 -16.33 -20.84
N GLU A 66 -6.93 -16.52 -21.95
CA GLU A 66 -6.28 -16.84 -23.23
C GLU A 66 -5.67 -15.56 -23.82
N SER A 67 -4.40 -15.64 -24.22
CA SER A 67 -3.69 -14.48 -24.77
C SER A 67 -2.74 -14.88 -25.90
N THR A 68 -2.48 -13.94 -26.80
CA THR A 68 -1.44 -14.09 -27.81
C THR A 68 -0.05 -14.02 -27.14
N PRO A 69 1.02 -14.55 -27.78
CA PRO A 69 2.39 -14.39 -27.24
C PRO A 69 2.77 -12.92 -26.98
N MET A 70 2.33 -12.00 -27.83
CA MET A 70 2.60 -10.59 -27.65
C MET A 70 1.90 -10.04 -26.41
N GLN A 71 0.64 -10.40 -26.18
CA GLN A 71 -0.12 -10.00 -24.99
C GLN A 71 0.50 -10.56 -23.73
N THR A 72 0.96 -11.81 -23.76
CA THR A 72 1.65 -12.44 -22.62
C THR A 72 2.94 -11.71 -22.29
N THR A 73 3.74 -11.33 -23.28
CA THR A 73 4.97 -10.55 -23.09
C THR A 73 4.67 -9.20 -22.45
N ARG A 74 3.68 -8.47 -22.97
CA ARG A 74 3.27 -7.16 -22.41
C ARG A 74 2.78 -7.29 -20.97
N THR A 75 2.05 -8.34 -20.65
CA THR A 75 1.60 -8.62 -19.29
C THR A 75 2.79 -8.85 -18.34
N GLY A 76 3.80 -9.60 -18.79
CA GLY A 76 5.04 -9.83 -18.04
C GLY A 76 5.79 -8.53 -17.78
N GLU A 77 5.95 -7.68 -18.80
CA GLU A 77 6.58 -6.36 -18.70
C GLU A 77 5.80 -5.46 -17.72
N TRP A 78 4.49 -5.48 -17.79
CA TRP A 78 3.65 -4.72 -16.89
C TRP A 78 3.82 -5.18 -15.44
N LYS A 79 3.86 -6.49 -15.19
CA LYS A 79 4.11 -7.05 -13.85
C LYS A 79 5.44 -6.58 -13.27
N ASP A 80 6.50 -6.63 -14.05
CA ASP A 80 7.83 -6.18 -13.63
C ASP A 80 7.83 -4.69 -13.27
N SER A 81 7.18 -3.88 -14.10
CA SER A 81 7.04 -2.45 -13.86
C SER A 81 6.21 -2.17 -12.59
N ALA A 82 5.08 -2.86 -12.43
CA ALA A 82 4.20 -2.69 -11.27
C ALA A 82 4.92 -3.09 -9.98
N TRP A 83 5.67 -4.21 -9.99
CA TRP A 83 6.44 -4.65 -8.85
C TRP A 83 7.43 -3.60 -8.37
N LYS A 84 8.19 -3.01 -9.30
CA LYS A 84 9.14 -1.94 -8.99
C LYS A 84 8.44 -0.71 -8.42
N GLN A 85 7.28 -0.35 -8.96
CA GLN A 85 6.49 0.76 -8.47
C GLN A 85 5.96 0.51 -7.06
N ILE A 86 5.52 -0.70 -6.77
CA ILE A 86 5.04 -1.09 -5.43
C ILE A 86 6.17 -0.99 -4.40
N VAL A 87 7.33 -1.56 -4.69
CA VAL A 87 8.50 -1.49 -3.80
C VAL A 87 8.89 -0.02 -3.56
N LYS A 88 8.97 0.78 -4.62
CA LYS A 88 9.28 2.19 -4.52
C LYS A 88 8.26 2.92 -3.64
N HIS A 89 6.98 2.65 -3.83
CA HIS A 89 5.91 3.28 -3.07
C HIS A 89 6.07 3.04 -1.56
N TYR A 90 6.28 1.79 -1.16
CA TYR A 90 6.50 1.49 0.26
C TYR A 90 7.79 2.12 0.78
N ASN A 91 8.85 2.12 0.01
CA ASN A 91 10.12 2.74 0.41
C ASN A 91 10.02 4.26 0.54
N ASP A 92 9.15 4.90 -0.23
CA ASP A 92 8.93 6.35 -0.15
C ASP A 92 8.17 6.76 1.14
N TYR A 93 7.34 5.88 1.69
CA TYR A 93 6.47 6.22 2.82
C TYR A 93 6.82 5.53 4.13
N CYS A 94 7.55 4.42 4.09
CA CYS A 94 7.86 3.63 5.28
C CYS A 94 9.21 2.92 5.15
N ASN A 95 9.58 2.17 6.20
CA ASN A 95 10.86 1.47 6.30
C ASN A 95 10.64 -0.01 6.62
N ILE A 96 10.13 -0.77 5.66
CA ILE A 96 9.93 -2.21 5.83
C ILE A 96 11.26 -2.92 5.57
N PRO A 97 11.88 -3.58 6.59
CA PRO A 97 13.12 -4.32 6.37
C PRO A 97 12.90 -5.46 5.37
N ASP A 98 13.85 -5.61 4.45
CA ASP A 98 13.88 -6.73 3.50
C ASP A 98 12.58 -6.91 2.69
N LEU A 99 11.93 -5.79 2.33
CA LEU A 99 10.65 -5.81 1.63
C LEU A 99 10.69 -6.69 0.38
N THR A 100 11.74 -6.58 -0.43
CA THR A 100 11.89 -7.36 -1.66
C THR A 100 11.90 -8.87 -1.38
N GLU A 101 12.58 -9.30 -0.31
CA GLU A 101 12.63 -10.70 0.08
C GLU A 101 11.26 -11.20 0.56
N HIS A 102 10.55 -10.41 1.35
CA HIS A 102 9.21 -10.75 1.80
C HIS A 102 8.22 -10.90 0.65
N LEU A 103 8.32 -10.06 -0.37
CA LEU A 103 7.42 -10.08 -1.53
C LEU A 103 7.64 -11.29 -2.45
N LYS A 104 8.75 -12.00 -2.33
CA LYS A 104 8.98 -13.25 -3.07
C LYS A 104 8.02 -14.36 -2.65
N ASP A 105 7.52 -14.31 -1.43
CA ASP A 105 6.60 -15.29 -0.86
C ASP A 105 5.13 -14.95 -1.11
N ASP A 106 4.86 -14.08 -2.09
CA ASP A 106 3.52 -13.74 -2.58
C ASP A 106 2.78 -12.73 -1.71
N TRP A 107 2.65 -12.93 -0.42
CA TRP A 107 2.06 -11.96 0.50
C TRP A 107 2.76 -11.90 1.84
N PHE A 108 2.73 -10.70 2.38
CA PHE A 108 3.39 -10.41 3.63
C PHE A 108 2.45 -9.63 4.55
N ILE A 109 2.08 -10.26 5.67
CA ILE A 109 1.19 -9.64 6.66
C ILE A 109 2.03 -8.91 7.72
N ILE A 110 1.68 -7.65 7.97
CA ILE A 110 2.36 -6.80 8.92
C ILE A 110 1.38 -6.44 10.04
N PRO A 111 1.58 -6.96 11.25
CA PRO A 111 0.69 -6.63 12.38
C PRO A 111 0.87 -5.17 12.83
N ALA A 112 -0.12 -4.65 13.55
CA ALA A 112 -0.17 -3.24 13.94
C ALA A 112 1.10 -2.73 14.64
N ALA A 113 1.68 -3.50 15.55
CA ALA A 113 2.90 -3.10 16.24
C ALA A 113 4.06 -2.87 15.26
N LYS A 114 4.22 -3.75 14.27
CA LYS A 114 5.24 -3.61 13.23
C LYS A 114 4.91 -2.47 12.26
N CYS A 115 3.63 -2.24 11.99
CA CYS A 115 3.22 -1.08 11.19
C CYS A 115 3.70 0.22 11.82
N LYS A 116 3.59 0.36 13.14
CA LYS A 116 4.13 1.53 13.84
C LYS A 116 5.65 1.58 13.79
N THR A 117 6.32 0.46 14.06
CA THR A 117 7.78 0.40 14.07
C THR A 117 8.37 0.73 12.70
N TRP A 118 7.75 0.24 11.64
CA TRP A 118 8.25 0.40 10.28
C TRP A 118 7.66 1.59 9.52
N GLY A 119 6.86 2.41 10.19
CA GLY A 119 6.36 3.65 9.62
C GLY A 119 5.19 3.52 8.66
N LEU A 120 4.42 2.42 8.71
CA LEU A 120 3.17 2.32 7.96
C LEU A 120 2.04 3.07 8.65
N ALA A 121 2.14 3.23 9.96
CA ALA A 121 1.19 3.98 10.76
C ALA A 121 1.93 4.80 11.82
N ASP A 122 1.29 5.87 12.28
CA ASP A 122 1.88 6.80 13.24
C ASP A 122 1.31 6.62 14.64
N GLN A 123 0.02 6.29 14.75
CA GLN A 123 -0.69 6.22 16.02
C GLN A 123 -1.68 5.07 16.05
N TYR A 124 -1.87 4.49 17.24
CA TYR A 124 -3.00 3.59 17.46
C TYR A 124 -4.27 4.40 17.59
N VAL A 125 -5.38 3.82 17.14
CA VAL A 125 -6.69 4.38 17.33
C VAL A 125 -7.57 3.40 18.12
N ASP A 126 -8.16 3.88 19.21
CA ASP A 126 -9.13 3.13 19.99
C ASP A 126 -10.55 3.57 19.63
N LYS A 127 -10.71 4.82 19.23
CA LYS A 127 -11.98 5.45 18.83
C LYS A 127 -11.75 6.36 17.64
N LEU A 128 -12.76 6.49 16.80
CA LEU A 128 -12.75 7.42 15.67
C LEU A 128 -13.15 8.83 16.14
N GLU A 129 -12.36 9.39 17.01
CA GLU A 129 -12.49 10.78 17.49
C GLU A 129 -11.32 11.60 16.98
N PHE A 130 -11.63 12.55 16.14
CA PHE A 130 -10.62 13.45 15.56
C PHE A 130 -10.91 14.91 15.83
#